data_daa33d8123d9f6fe5d0017ed475ce0e4
#
_entry.id   daa33d8123d9f6fe5d0017ed475ce0e4
#
_cell.length_a   1.000
_cell.length_b   1.000
_cell.length_c   1.000
_cell.angle_alpha   90.00
_cell.angle_beta   90.00
_cell.angle_gamma   90.00
#
_symmetry.space_group_name_H-M   'P 1'
#
loop_
_entity.id
_entity.type
_entity.pdbx_description
1 polymer ?
#
loop_
_entity_poly.entity_id
_entity_poly.type
_entity_poly.pdbx_seq_one_letter_code
_entity_poly.pdbx_strand_id
1 'polypeptide(L)'
;ILATGYDLFDARRVSSYGYGRLPNVFTSLEFERLSNAAGPTTGNIVLRDGKTTPKSVGIIHCVGSRDKNFNNYCSVICCMQGLKFAHLVHERTGATVYNFYIDMRTAYKAYDEFYQRVLEEGTLFVRGKVAEVTDAARNEREKGKLIIQVEDTLAGKQRRIPVDMVILSSGLQPRADAKEVGKLFGISCSMDGWFTEKHPKLDPVATMTEGIYIVGCAQGPKDIPSSVAQGAAASARVLDKILQKEVALEPIKASVNQALCSGCKICNGMCPFNAISFIEDDKVSYINPALC
;
A
#
# COMPACT_ATOMS: atom_id res chain seq x y z
N ILE A 1 -4.11 16.60 11.65
CA ILE A 1 -3.69 15.88 10.43
C ILE A 1 -3.44 14.42 10.80
N LEU A 2 -4.09 13.50 10.10
CA LEU A 2 -3.89 12.06 10.24
C LEU A 2 -2.98 11.55 9.12
N ALA A 3 -1.85 11.00 9.50
CA ALA A 3 -0.80 10.49 8.59
C ALA A 3 -0.31 9.11 9.10
N THR A 4 -1.24 8.24 9.45
CA THR A 4 -0.95 6.95 10.10
C THR A 4 -0.27 5.94 9.19
N GLY A 5 -0.24 6.20 7.88
CA GLY A 5 0.44 5.35 6.91
C GLY A 5 -0.35 4.09 6.54
N TYR A 6 0.36 2.97 6.39
CA TYR A 6 -0.16 1.71 5.86
C TYR A 6 0.51 0.51 6.55
N ASP A 7 -0.07 -0.65 6.35
CA ASP A 7 0.59 -1.93 6.61
C ASP A 7 1.00 -2.60 5.29
N LEU A 8 2.10 -3.34 5.31
CA LEU A 8 2.51 -4.14 4.16
C LEU A 8 1.66 -5.41 4.09
N PHE A 9 1.23 -5.79 2.89
CA PHE A 9 0.52 -7.05 2.69
C PHE A 9 1.40 -8.23 3.12
N ASP A 10 0.88 -9.11 3.96
CA ASP A 10 1.59 -10.32 4.38
C ASP A 10 1.68 -11.34 3.23
N ALA A 11 2.86 -11.45 2.65
CA ALA A 11 3.12 -12.33 1.51
C ALA A 11 2.92 -13.82 1.82
N ARG A 12 2.88 -14.24 3.10
CA ARG A 12 2.56 -15.63 3.51
C ARG A 12 1.15 -16.04 3.10
N ARG A 13 0.25 -15.07 2.96
CA ARG A 13 -1.13 -15.31 2.51
C ARG A 13 -1.21 -15.82 1.07
N VAL A 14 -0.18 -15.55 0.24
CA VAL A 14 -0.02 -16.13 -1.10
C VAL A 14 0.94 -17.32 -1.00
N SER A 15 0.45 -18.44 -0.48
CA SER A 15 1.25 -19.64 -0.18
C SER A 15 2.01 -20.19 -1.40
N SER A 16 1.45 -20.01 -2.61
CA SER A 16 2.10 -20.41 -3.86
C SER A 16 3.41 -19.68 -4.15
N TYR A 17 3.66 -18.52 -3.55
CA TYR A 17 4.91 -17.79 -3.76
C TYR A 17 6.04 -18.19 -2.80
N GLY A 18 5.76 -19.10 -1.86
CA GLY A 18 6.78 -19.75 -1.04
C GLY A 18 7.47 -18.87 0.02
N TYR A 19 6.98 -17.63 0.26
CA TYR A 19 7.53 -16.76 1.31
C TYR A 19 7.37 -17.41 2.69
N GLY A 20 8.47 -17.44 3.47
CA GLY A 20 8.53 -18.11 4.76
C GLY A 20 8.79 -19.63 4.69
N ARG A 21 8.63 -20.24 3.50
CA ARG A 21 8.94 -21.66 3.24
C ARG A 21 10.24 -21.86 2.46
N LEU A 22 10.43 -21.05 1.41
CA LEU A 22 11.63 -21.08 0.57
C LEU A 22 12.62 -19.99 1.04
N PRO A 23 13.90 -20.35 1.31
CA PRO A 23 14.81 -19.46 2.04
C PRO A 23 15.14 -18.16 1.30
N ASN A 24 15.24 -18.19 -0.03
CA ASN A 24 15.66 -17.04 -0.83
C ASN A 24 14.50 -16.28 -1.48
N VAL A 25 13.30 -16.36 -0.88
CA VAL A 25 12.16 -15.52 -1.21
C VAL A 25 12.09 -14.37 -0.19
N PHE A 26 12.16 -13.15 -0.67
CA PHE A 26 12.18 -11.92 0.12
C PHE A 26 10.95 -11.07 -0.19
N THR A 27 10.46 -10.32 0.77
CA THR A 27 9.53 -9.22 0.50
C THR A 27 10.29 -8.00 0.01
N SER A 28 9.57 -7.06 -0.64
CA SER A 28 10.14 -5.78 -1.04
C SER A 28 10.76 -5.00 0.12
N LEU A 29 10.17 -5.05 1.31
CA LEU A 29 10.69 -4.37 2.50
C LEU A 29 11.97 -5.02 3.02
N GLU A 30 12.05 -6.37 3.04
CA GLU A 30 13.27 -7.09 3.41
C GLU A 30 14.40 -6.79 2.42
N PHE A 31 14.09 -6.75 1.12
CA PHE A 31 15.09 -6.41 0.11
C PHE A 31 15.54 -4.94 0.20
N GLU A 32 14.61 -4.01 0.44
CA GLU A 32 14.95 -2.61 0.70
C GLU A 32 15.93 -2.50 1.90
N ARG A 33 15.64 -3.23 2.98
CA ARG A 33 16.50 -3.26 4.16
C ARG A 33 17.85 -3.90 3.86
N LEU A 34 17.90 -4.97 3.06
CA LEU A 34 19.12 -5.64 2.65
C LEU A 34 20.02 -4.70 1.81
N SER A 35 19.44 -4.02 0.84
CA SER A 35 20.16 -3.13 -0.10
C SER A 35 20.54 -1.78 0.49
N ASN A 36 20.10 -1.45 1.70
CA ASN A 36 20.43 -0.18 2.37
C ASN A 36 21.81 -0.26 3.01
N ALA A 37 22.63 0.82 2.89
CA ALA A 37 23.96 0.91 3.49
C ALA A 37 23.96 0.75 5.02
N ALA A 38 22.87 1.18 5.70
CA ALA A 38 22.65 0.96 7.13
C ALA A 38 21.94 -0.36 7.42
N GLY A 39 21.79 -1.24 6.43
CA GLY A 39 21.17 -2.55 6.55
C GLY A 39 22.09 -3.62 7.15
N PRO A 40 21.56 -4.82 7.38
CA PRO A 40 22.32 -5.91 8.04
C PRO A 40 23.52 -6.38 7.25
N THR A 41 23.56 -6.15 5.95
CA THR A 41 24.65 -6.53 5.02
C THR A 41 25.46 -5.34 4.52
N THR A 42 25.30 -4.15 5.14
CA THR A 42 25.94 -2.90 4.72
C THR A 42 25.69 -2.58 3.23
N GLY A 43 24.50 -2.95 2.73
CA GLY A 43 24.08 -2.70 1.35
C GLY A 43 24.46 -3.79 0.34
N ASN A 44 25.14 -4.85 0.76
CA ASN A 44 25.47 -5.97 -0.11
C ASN A 44 24.22 -6.84 -0.38
N ILE A 45 23.97 -7.13 -1.65
CA ILE A 45 22.86 -7.99 -2.07
C ILE A 45 23.34 -9.45 -2.02
N VAL A 46 22.87 -10.17 -1.02
CA VAL A 46 23.26 -11.56 -0.76
C VAL A 46 22.02 -12.44 -0.48
N LEU A 47 22.16 -13.73 -0.66
CA LEU A 47 21.14 -14.72 -0.31
C LEU A 47 20.94 -14.78 1.22
N ARG A 48 19.98 -15.55 1.69
CA ARG A 48 19.71 -15.75 3.15
C ARG A 48 20.89 -16.33 3.93
N ASP A 49 21.88 -16.92 3.26
CA ASP A 49 23.11 -17.37 3.89
C ASP A 49 24.04 -16.21 4.33
N GLY A 50 23.72 -15.00 3.94
CA GLY A 50 24.47 -13.77 4.27
C GLY A 50 25.82 -13.63 3.54
N LYS A 51 26.12 -14.48 2.56
CA LYS A 51 27.43 -14.57 1.89
C LYS A 51 27.35 -14.63 0.36
N THR A 52 26.42 -15.44 -0.17
CA THR A 52 26.35 -15.73 -1.60
C THR A 52 25.65 -14.60 -2.34
N THR A 53 26.34 -14.00 -3.32
CA THR A 53 25.74 -13.03 -4.25
C THR A 53 24.89 -13.77 -5.28
N PRO A 54 23.61 -13.40 -5.50
CA PRO A 54 22.77 -14.02 -6.51
C PRO A 54 23.29 -13.74 -7.92
N LYS A 55 23.19 -14.71 -8.82
CA LYS A 55 23.49 -14.57 -10.25
C LYS A 55 22.23 -14.32 -11.08
N SER A 56 21.07 -14.57 -10.51
CA SER A 56 19.77 -14.36 -11.13
C SER A 56 18.71 -14.03 -10.09
N VAL A 57 17.88 -13.00 -10.39
CA VAL A 57 16.87 -12.49 -9.48
C VAL A 57 15.55 -12.36 -10.22
N GLY A 58 14.45 -12.83 -9.61
CA GLY A 58 13.09 -12.63 -10.10
C GLY A 58 12.34 -11.63 -9.22
N ILE A 59 11.76 -10.60 -9.80
CA ILE A 59 10.94 -9.60 -9.12
C ILE A 59 9.48 -9.80 -9.51
N ILE A 60 8.62 -10.15 -8.55
CA ILE A 60 7.20 -10.42 -8.79
C ILE A 60 6.37 -9.23 -8.32
N HIS A 61 5.67 -8.59 -9.23
CA HIS A 61 4.81 -7.44 -8.97
C HIS A 61 3.43 -7.82 -8.44
N CYS A 62 2.74 -6.85 -7.86
CA CYS A 62 1.33 -6.93 -7.45
C CYS A 62 1.01 -8.06 -6.46
N VAL A 63 1.96 -8.41 -5.56
CA VAL A 63 1.72 -9.45 -4.55
C VAL A 63 0.69 -8.95 -3.54
N GLY A 64 -0.50 -9.56 -3.53
CA GLY A 64 -1.63 -9.12 -2.69
C GLY A 64 -2.39 -7.91 -3.21
N SER A 65 -2.07 -7.40 -4.43
CA SER A 65 -2.75 -6.28 -5.08
C SER A 65 -3.30 -6.71 -6.43
N ARG A 66 -4.35 -6.02 -6.93
CA ARG A 66 -5.02 -6.34 -8.19
C ARG A 66 -5.47 -7.80 -8.25
N ASP A 67 -5.94 -8.29 -7.12
CA ASP A 67 -6.33 -9.68 -6.93
C ASP A 67 -7.68 -9.73 -6.19
N LYS A 68 -8.66 -10.43 -6.76
CA LYS A 68 -10.00 -10.56 -6.19
C LYS A 68 -10.03 -11.31 -4.86
N ASN A 69 -9.02 -12.16 -4.60
CA ASN A 69 -8.92 -12.92 -3.35
C ASN A 69 -8.29 -12.10 -2.21
N PHE A 70 -7.69 -10.96 -2.52
CA PHE A 70 -6.98 -10.09 -1.56
C PHE A 70 -7.42 -8.64 -1.72
N ASN A 71 -6.58 -7.79 -2.32
CA ASN A 71 -6.90 -6.39 -2.56
C ASN A 71 -7.15 -6.15 -4.05
N ASN A 72 -8.35 -5.68 -4.41
CA ASN A 72 -8.71 -5.40 -5.80
C ASN A 72 -7.96 -4.20 -6.39
N TYR A 73 -7.52 -3.27 -5.55
CA TYR A 73 -6.87 -2.04 -5.96
C TYR A 73 -5.38 -2.24 -6.29
N CYS A 74 -4.80 -1.27 -6.98
CA CYS A 74 -3.37 -1.17 -7.23
C CYS A 74 -2.68 -0.46 -6.06
N SER A 75 -1.55 -1.01 -5.61
CA SER A 75 -0.72 -0.37 -4.57
C SER A 75 0.18 0.75 -5.10
N VAL A 76 0.05 1.16 -6.35
CA VAL A 76 0.72 2.29 -7.03
C VAL A 76 2.24 2.18 -7.08
N ILE A 77 2.91 1.85 -5.98
CA ILE A 77 4.37 1.91 -5.83
C ILE A 77 5.13 0.72 -6.40
N CYS A 78 4.48 -0.45 -6.58
CA CYS A 78 5.17 -1.71 -6.89
C CYS A 78 6.01 -1.64 -8.17
N CYS A 79 5.51 -0.99 -9.23
CA CYS A 79 6.21 -0.90 -10.51
C CYS A 79 7.51 -0.13 -10.36
N MET A 80 7.48 1.08 -9.83
CA MET A 80 8.68 1.89 -9.65
C MET A 80 9.65 1.30 -8.63
N GLN A 81 9.15 0.68 -7.55
CA GLN A 81 9.98 -0.02 -6.59
C GLN A 81 10.68 -1.23 -7.24
N GLY A 82 9.96 -2.02 -8.04
CA GLY A 82 10.52 -3.15 -8.76
C GLY A 82 11.57 -2.74 -9.80
N LEU A 83 11.35 -1.63 -10.51
CA LEU A 83 12.35 -1.06 -11.41
C LEU A 83 13.60 -0.60 -10.66
N LYS A 84 13.44 0.10 -9.54
CA LYS A 84 14.58 0.48 -8.67
C LYS A 84 15.36 -0.74 -8.21
N PHE A 85 14.69 -1.80 -7.79
CA PHE A 85 15.36 -3.03 -7.37
C PHE A 85 16.09 -3.71 -8.53
N ALA A 86 15.50 -3.75 -9.71
CA ALA A 86 16.15 -4.29 -10.90
C ALA A 86 17.46 -3.55 -11.21
N HIS A 87 17.41 -2.23 -11.22
CA HIS A 87 18.58 -1.36 -11.40
C HIS A 87 19.66 -1.65 -10.33
N LEU A 88 19.30 -1.64 -9.04
CA LEU A 88 20.26 -1.89 -7.95
C LEU A 88 20.89 -3.29 -8.01
N VAL A 89 20.10 -4.32 -8.35
CA VAL A 89 20.61 -5.69 -8.52
C VAL A 89 21.60 -5.73 -9.67
N HIS A 90 21.23 -5.17 -10.82
CA HIS A 90 22.12 -5.14 -12.00
C HIS A 90 23.42 -4.38 -11.68
N GLU A 91 23.33 -3.16 -11.15
CA GLU A 91 24.47 -2.30 -10.83
C GLU A 91 25.45 -2.95 -9.84
N ARG A 92 24.93 -3.56 -8.77
CA ARG A 92 25.78 -4.04 -7.67
C ARG A 92 26.22 -5.50 -7.79
N THR A 93 25.53 -6.30 -8.57
CA THR A 93 25.84 -7.74 -8.66
C THR A 93 26.11 -8.23 -10.07
N GLY A 94 25.71 -7.50 -11.10
CA GLY A 94 25.73 -7.98 -12.47
C GLY A 94 24.79 -9.16 -12.75
N ALA A 95 23.87 -9.45 -11.82
CA ALA A 95 22.94 -10.56 -11.95
C ALA A 95 21.92 -10.33 -13.07
N THR A 96 21.48 -11.43 -13.70
CA THR A 96 20.33 -11.40 -14.61
C THR A 96 19.04 -11.13 -13.84
N VAL A 97 18.30 -10.11 -14.20
CA VAL A 97 17.04 -9.73 -13.55
C VAL A 97 15.85 -10.04 -14.42
N TYR A 98 14.88 -10.73 -13.85
CA TYR A 98 13.57 -10.99 -14.45
C TYR A 98 12.50 -10.21 -13.71
N ASN A 99 11.71 -9.42 -14.43
CA ASN A 99 10.64 -8.61 -13.87
C ASN A 99 9.29 -9.14 -14.34
N PHE A 100 8.49 -9.70 -13.42
CA PHE A 100 7.19 -10.31 -13.71
C PHE A 100 6.07 -9.33 -13.38
N TYR A 101 5.32 -8.89 -14.39
CA TYR A 101 4.37 -7.80 -14.27
C TYR A 101 3.06 -8.09 -15.01
N ILE A 102 1.98 -7.45 -14.55
CA ILE A 102 0.68 -7.48 -15.25
C ILE A 102 0.61 -6.33 -16.26
N ASP A 103 0.75 -5.10 -15.77
CA ASP A 103 0.90 -3.86 -16.54
C ASP A 103 1.93 -2.98 -15.86
N MET A 104 2.83 -2.36 -16.61
CA MET A 104 3.76 -1.38 -16.08
C MET A 104 3.06 -0.03 -15.91
N ARG A 105 3.19 0.56 -14.72
CA ARG A 105 2.57 1.84 -14.36
C ARG A 105 3.65 2.83 -13.96
N THR A 106 4.02 3.68 -14.91
CA THR A 106 5.10 4.68 -14.82
C THR A 106 4.58 6.06 -15.18
N ALA A 107 3.44 6.46 -14.58
CA ALA A 107 2.61 7.56 -15.04
C ALA A 107 3.11 8.98 -14.69
N TYR A 108 4.20 9.12 -13.92
CA TYR A 108 4.73 10.44 -13.52
C TYR A 108 5.95 10.84 -14.33
N LYS A 109 6.31 12.14 -14.26
CA LYS A 109 7.49 12.70 -14.91
C LYS A 109 8.75 11.92 -14.54
N ALA A 110 9.57 11.56 -15.50
CA ALA A 110 10.80 10.79 -15.40
C ALA A 110 10.64 9.30 -15.02
N TYR A 111 9.42 8.79 -14.82
CA TYR A 111 9.21 7.39 -14.46
C TYR A 111 9.29 6.48 -15.69
N ASP A 112 8.78 6.94 -16.83
CA ASP A 112 8.85 6.18 -18.08
C ASP A 112 10.29 6.14 -18.62
N GLU A 113 11.01 7.25 -18.52
CA GLU A 113 12.43 7.34 -18.89
C GLU A 113 13.30 6.41 -18.00
N PHE A 114 12.95 6.28 -16.72
CA PHE A 114 13.61 5.32 -15.85
C PHE A 114 13.29 3.86 -16.23
N TYR A 115 12.05 3.58 -16.63
CA TYR A 115 11.67 2.27 -17.15
C TYR A 115 12.47 1.91 -18.41
N GLN A 116 12.61 2.86 -19.37
CA GLN A 116 13.42 2.66 -20.57
C GLN A 116 14.88 2.35 -20.23
N ARG A 117 15.48 3.11 -19.29
CA ARG A 117 16.82 2.84 -18.82
C ARG A 117 16.98 1.43 -18.25
N VAL A 118 16.07 0.98 -17.43
CA VAL A 118 16.11 -0.38 -16.85
C VAL A 118 15.96 -1.48 -17.91
N LEU A 119 15.23 -1.21 -19.00
CA LEU A 119 15.20 -2.06 -20.20
C LEU A 119 16.55 -2.12 -20.89
N GLU A 120 17.19 -0.96 -21.11
CA GLU A 120 18.51 -0.85 -21.76
C GLU A 120 19.62 -1.50 -20.92
N GLU A 121 19.51 -1.50 -19.60
CA GLU A 121 20.39 -2.23 -18.67
C GLU A 121 20.28 -3.77 -18.81
N GLY A 122 19.33 -4.28 -19.60
CA GLY A 122 19.16 -5.70 -19.87
C GLY A 122 18.23 -6.45 -18.93
N THR A 123 17.40 -5.76 -18.15
CA THR A 123 16.34 -6.42 -17.37
C THR A 123 15.34 -7.09 -18.29
N LEU A 124 15.03 -8.36 -18.01
CA LEU A 124 14.10 -9.19 -18.80
C LEU A 124 12.68 -9.05 -18.24
N PHE A 125 11.78 -8.47 -19.02
CA PHE A 125 10.40 -8.25 -18.65
C PHE A 125 9.51 -9.39 -19.17
N VAL A 126 8.80 -10.06 -18.24
CA VAL A 126 7.86 -11.13 -18.55
C VAL A 126 6.46 -10.67 -18.16
N ARG A 127 5.60 -10.46 -19.16
CA ARG A 127 4.22 -10.03 -18.91
C ARG A 127 3.36 -11.22 -18.55
N GLY A 128 2.96 -11.31 -17.30
CA GLY A 128 2.08 -12.35 -16.80
C GLY A 128 2.00 -12.34 -15.27
N LYS A 129 0.90 -12.84 -14.74
CA LYS A 129 0.80 -13.09 -13.31
C LYS A 129 1.50 -14.42 -12.99
N VAL A 130 2.47 -14.38 -12.09
CA VAL A 130 3.15 -15.60 -11.62
C VAL A 130 2.15 -16.53 -10.96
N ALA A 131 2.17 -17.79 -11.32
CA ALA A 131 1.32 -18.81 -10.74
C ALA A 131 1.93 -19.39 -9.46
N GLU A 132 3.23 -19.70 -9.50
CA GLU A 132 3.92 -20.39 -8.40
C GLU A 132 5.42 -20.07 -8.38
N VAL A 133 6.00 -20.10 -7.20
CA VAL A 133 7.44 -20.20 -6.93
C VAL A 133 7.70 -21.51 -6.20
N THR A 134 8.55 -22.37 -6.76
CA THR A 134 8.84 -23.71 -6.23
C THR A 134 10.34 -24.01 -6.31
N ASP A 135 10.81 -24.98 -5.54
CA ASP A 135 12.15 -25.57 -5.59
C ASP A 135 12.16 -26.96 -6.25
N ALA A 136 11.00 -27.40 -6.74
CA ALA A 136 10.83 -28.70 -7.42
C ALA A 136 11.46 -28.68 -8.83
N ALA A 137 12.75 -28.98 -8.91
CA ALA A 137 13.50 -29.04 -10.15
C ALA A 137 13.04 -30.20 -11.04
N ARG A 138 12.89 -29.94 -12.35
CA ARG A 138 12.60 -30.97 -13.38
C ARG A 138 13.80 -31.34 -14.25
N ASN A 139 14.88 -30.58 -14.17
CA ASN A 139 16.09 -30.76 -14.95
C ASN A 139 17.32 -30.22 -14.20
N GLU A 140 18.52 -30.50 -14.70
CA GLU A 140 19.78 -30.07 -14.08
C GLU A 140 19.93 -28.54 -13.94
N ARG A 141 19.36 -27.75 -14.85
CA ARG A 141 19.43 -26.26 -14.80
C ARG A 141 18.60 -25.67 -13.66
N GLU A 142 17.60 -26.40 -13.20
CA GLU A 142 16.70 -26.01 -12.12
C GLU A 142 17.20 -26.43 -10.74
N LYS A 143 18.15 -27.37 -10.66
CA LYS A 143 18.65 -27.89 -9.38
C LYS A 143 19.27 -26.79 -8.52
N GLY A 144 18.81 -26.71 -7.27
CA GLY A 144 19.28 -25.73 -6.29
C GLY A 144 18.80 -24.29 -6.54
N LYS A 145 17.85 -24.10 -7.46
CA LYS A 145 17.26 -22.80 -7.79
C LYS A 145 15.81 -22.71 -7.33
N LEU A 146 15.33 -21.48 -7.20
CA LEU A 146 13.90 -21.18 -7.16
C LEU A 146 13.37 -21.12 -8.59
N ILE A 147 12.26 -21.77 -8.86
CA ILE A 147 11.65 -21.84 -10.20
C ILE A 147 10.37 -21.03 -10.19
N ILE A 148 10.34 -19.96 -10.98
CA ILE A 148 9.16 -19.11 -11.18
C ILE A 148 8.36 -19.66 -12.35
N GLN A 149 7.12 -20.09 -12.09
CA GLN A 149 6.18 -20.57 -13.09
C GLN A 149 5.23 -19.44 -13.48
N VAL A 150 5.21 -19.11 -14.76
CA VAL A 150 4.42 -17.99 -15.28
C VAL A 150 3.94 -18.29 -16.71
N GLU A 151 2.76 -17.81 -17.06
CA GLU A 151 2.34 -17.67 -18.44
C GLU A 151 2.84 -16.33 -18.97
N ASP A 152 3.76 -16.36 -19.94
CA ASP A 152 4.19 -15.19 -20.68
C ASP A 152 3.10 -14.84 -21.71
N THR A 153 2.26 -13.88 -21.39
CA THR A 153 1.09 -13.52 -22.20
C THR A 153 1.44 -12.85 -23.53
N LEU A 154 2.65 -12.28 -23.65
CA LEU A 154 3.12 -11.72 -24.92
C LEU A 154 3.63 -12.82 -25.87
N ALA A 155 4.27 -13.83 -25.33
CA ALA A 155 4.78 -14.96 -26.10
C ALA A 155 3.77 -16.12 -26.25
N GLY A 156 2.65 -16.09 -25.52
CA GLY A 156 1.63 -17.13 -25.49
C GLY A 156 2.16 -18.48 -24.98
N LYS A 157 3.12 -18.47 -24.04
CA LYS A 157 3.81 -19.67 -23.59
C LYS A 157 3.94 -19.71 -22.06
N GLN A 158 3.78 -20.92 -21.50
CA GLN A 158 4.15 -21.16 -20.11
C GLN A 158 5.69 -21.26 -20.02
N ARG A 159 6.24 -20.57 -19.01
CA ARG A 159 7.66 -20.55 -18.74
C ARG A 159 7.95 -21.06 -17.32
N ARG A 160 9.09 -21.70 -17.18
CA ARG A 160 9.73 -22.05 -15.91
C ARG A 160 11.09 -21.38 -15.89
N ILE A 161 11.26 -20.40 -15.05
CA ILE A 161 12.46 -19.55 -15.01
C ILE A 161 13.18 -19.78 -13.69
N PRO A 162 14.38 -20.46 -13.73
CA PRO A 162 15.18 -20.69 -12.54
C PRO A 162 15.94 -19.41 -12.14
N VAL A 163 15.85 -19.05 -10.84
CA VAL A 163 16.52 -17.88 -10.26
C VAL A 163 17.13 -18.25 -8.91
N ASP A 164 18.11 -17.47 -8.43
CA ASP A 164 18.72 -17.63 -7.11
C ASP A 164 17.92 -16.95 -6.01
N MET A 165 17.28 -15.84 -6.34
CA MET A 165 16.53 -14.99 -5.41
C MET A 165 15.21 -14.58 -6.02
N VAL A 166 14.17 -14.50 -5.20
CA VAL A 166 12.86 -13.94 -5.57
C VAL A 166 12.54 -12.78 -4.65
N ILE A 167 12.10 -11.66 -5.23
CA ILE A 167 11.64 -10.46 -4.52
C ILE A 167 10.16 -10.30 -4.80
N LEU A 168 9.36 -10.29 -3.73
CA LEU A 168 7.92 -10.11 -3.79
C LEU A 168 7.57 -8.63 -3.55
N SER A 169 7.12 -7.92 -4.57
CA SER A 169 6.62 -6.54 -4.44
C SER A 169 5.25 -6.57 -3.75
N SER A 170 5.28 -6.68 -2.43
CA SER A 170 4.09 -6.75 -1.57
C SER A 170 3.27 -5.46 -1.67
N GLY A 171 1.96 -5.61 -1.76
CA GLY A 171 1.03 -4.50 -1.83
C GLY A 171 0.90 -3.75 -0.50
N LEU A 172 0.30 -2.57 -0.57
CA LEU A 172 -0.07 -1.76 0.59
C LEU A 172 -1.50 -2.07 1.00
N GLN A 173 -1.74 -2.12 2.29
CA GLN A 173 -3.08 -2.26 2.86
C GLN A 173 -3.30 -1.25 3.99
N PRO A 174 -4.57 -0.91 4.30
CA PRO A 174 -4.85 -0.05 5.45
C PRO A 174 -4.22 -0.63 6.71
N ARG A 175 -3.85 0.24 7.63
CA ARG A 175 -3.42 -0.20 8.95
C ARG A 175 -4.52 -1.01 9.65
N ALA A 176 -4.10 -2.01 10.42
CA ALA A 176 -5.02 -2.87 11.16
C ALA A 176 -5.93 -2.07 12.12
N ASP A 177 -5.40 -0.97 12.68
CA ASP A 177 -6.09 -0.08 13.61
C ASP A 177 -6.88 1.07 12.92
N ALA A 178 -6.93 1.13 11.59
CA ALA A 178 -7.55 2.24 10.86
C ALA A 178 -9.02 2.48 11.25
N LYS A 179 -9.80 1.42 11.47
CA LYS A 179 -11.20 1.55 11.89
C LYS A 179 -11.36 2.14 13.30
N GLU A 180 -10.45 1.81 14.21
CA GLU A 180 -10.44 2.33 15.58
C GLU A 180 -10.07 3.81 15.58
N VAL A 181 -9.02 4.16 14.82
CA VAL A 181 -8.63 5.56 14.62
C VAL A 181 -9.76 6.34 13.95
N GLY A 182 -10.42 5.77 12.94
CA GLY A 182 -11.57 6.38 12.28
C GLY A 182 -12.70 6.70 13.28
N LYS A 183 -13.04 5.76 14.15
CA LYS A 183 -14.03 5.97 15.20
C LYS A 183 -13.61 7.06 16.21
N LEU A 184 -12.35 7.04 16.62
CA LEU A 184 -11.81 8.02 17.59
C LEU A 184 -11.94 9.46 17.09
N PHE A 185 -11.71 9.69 15.80
CA PHE A 185 -11.75 11.00 15.17
C PHE A 185 -13.06 11.31 14.43
N GLY A 186 -14.02 10.38 14.42
CA GLY A 186 -15.30 10.57 13.72
C GLY A 186 -15.16 10.67 12.20
N ILE A 187 -14.21 9.95 11.60
CA ILE A 187 -13.98 9.93 10.16
C ILE A 187 -14.34 8.57 9.55
N SER A 188 -14.77 8.62 8.30
CA SER A 188 -15.19 7.42 7.57
C SER A 188 -14.00 6.68 6.94
N CYS A 189 -14.18 5.35 6.79
CA CYS A 189 -13.31 4.52 5.98
C CYS A 189 -14.05 4.01 4.74
N SER A 190 -13.33 3.83 3.64
CA SER A 190 -13.82 3.17 2.44
C SER A 190 -14.10 1.68 2.69
N MET A 191 -14.70 1.01 1.73
CA MET A 191 -14.91 -0.45 1.78
C MET A 191 -13.60 -1.23 1.91
N ASP A 192 -12.52 -0.70 1.34
CA ASP A 192 -11.16 -1.27 1.43
C ASP A 192 -10.46 -0.95 2.76
N GLY A 193 -11.06 -0.10 3.61
CA GLY A 193 -10.55 0.27 4.94
C GLY A 193 -9.64 1.50 4.98
N TRP A 194 -9.43 2.21 3.86
CA TRP A 194 -8.70 3.48 3.82
C TRP A 194 -9.56 4.63 4.32
N PHE A 195 -8.97 5.64 4.94
CA PHE A 195 -9.71 6.85 5.31
C PHE A 195 -10.25 7.56 4.07
N THR A 196 -11.47 8.07 4.18
CA THR A 196 -12.17 8.70 3.04
C THR A 196 -12.08 10.22 3.14
N GLU A 197 -11.64 10.84 2.05
CA GLU A 197 -11.63 12.28 1.86
C GLU A 197 -13.04 12.85 1.65
N LYS A 198 -13.17 14.15 1.87
CA LYS A 198 -14.42 14.91 1.65
C LYS A 198 -14.84 14.88 0.17
N HIS A 199 -13.89 15.07 -0.73
CA HIS A 199 -14.12 14.98 -2.17
C HIS A 199 -12.82 14.64 -2.91
N PRO A 200 -12.77 13.53 -3.71
CA PRO A 200 -11.52 13.06 -4.28
C PRO A 200 -10.84 14.02 -5.27
N LYS A 201 -11.58 14.94 -5.87
CA LYS A 201 -11.04 15.88 -6.86
C LYS A 201 -10.95 17.32 -6.32
N LEU A 202 -11.91 17.76 -5.54
CA LEU A 202 -12.03 19.17 -5.12
C LEU A 202 -11.47 19.44 -3.73
N ASP A 203 -11.49 18.44 -2.84
CA ASP A 203 -10.95 18.55 -1.48
C ASP A 203 -10.34 17.22 -1.02
N PRO A 204 -9.19 16.83 -1.61
CA PRO A 204 -8.63 15.48 -1.44
C PRO A 204 -7.88 15.27 -0.12
N VAL A 205 -7.73 16.28 0.71
CA VAL A 205 -7.04 16.20 2.00
C VAL A 205 -7.93 16.43 3.21
N ALA A 206 -9.10 17.06 3.04
CA ALA A 206 -10.08 17.22 4.10
C ALA A 206 -10.92 15.94 4.29
N THR A 207 -11.48 15.76 5.47
CA THR A 207 -12.49 14.74 5.75
C THR A 207 -13.88 15.37 5.82
N MET A 208 -14.93 14.56 5.97
CA MET A 208 -16.29 15.05 6.22
C MET A 208 -16.37 15.74 7.59
N THR A 209 -15.50 15.40 8.53
CA THR A 209 -15.41 16.05 9.83
C THR A 209 -14.52 17.28 9.72
N GLU A 210 -15.09 18.44 9.94
CA GLU A 210 -14.38 19.73 9.79
C GLU A 210 -13.18 19.81 10.73
N GLY A 211 -12.07 20.38 10.23
CA GLY A 211 -10.82 20.52 10.99
C GLY A 211 -9.94 19.27 11.02
N ILE A 212 -10.38 18.15 10.43
CA ILE A 212 -9.60 16.92 10.34
C ILE A 212 -9.16 16.68 8.90
N TYR A 213 -7.85 16.48 8.72
CA TYR A 213 -7.21 16.27 7.43
C TYR A 213 -6.48 14.95 7.39
N ILE A 214 -6.50 14.29 6.23
CA ILE A 214 -5.83 13.00 5.97
C ILE A 214 -4.80 13.16 4.87
N VAL A 215 -3.63 12.54 5.05
CA VAL A 215 -2.52 12.67 4.10
C VAL A 215 -1.76 11.37 3.91
N GLY A 216 -1.10 11.27 2.77
CA GLY A 216 -0.23 10.13 2.43
C GLY A 216 -0.99 8.81 2.33
N CYS A 217 -0.31 7.73 2.68
CA CYS A 217 -0.87 6.39 2.54
C CYS A 217 -1.99 6.05 3.55
N ALA A 218 -2.32 6.92 4.48
CA ALA A 218 -3.50 6.77 5.33
C ALA A 218 -4.81 6.84 4.53
N GLN A 219 -4.84 7.61 3.45
CA GLN A 219 -5.97 7.73 2.53
C GLN A 219 -6.02 6.62 1.47
N GLY A 220 -4.87 6.03 1.14
CA GLY A 220 -4.73 5.03 0.10
C GLY A 220 -3.29 4.95 -0.42
N PRO A 221 -2.96 3.93 -1.22
CA PRO A 221 -1.62 3.78 -1.75
C PRO A 221 -1.14 5.00 -2.53
N LYS A 222 0.04 5.50 -2.19
CA LYS A 222 0.69 6.67 -2.81
C LYS A 222 2.20 6.52 -2.85
N ASP A 223 2.82 7.16 -3.82
CA ASP A 223 4.26 7.34 -3.86
C ASP A 223 4.72 8.51 -2.98
N ILE A 224 6.02 8.69 -2.86
CA ILE A 224 6.63 9.75 -2.03
C ILE A 224 6.24 11.15 -2.53
N PRO A 225 6.38 11.49 -3.84
CA PRO A 225 5.98 12.80 -4.34
C PRO A 225 4.53 13.17 -4.05
N SER A 226 3.60 12.23 -4.27
CA SER A 226 2.17 12.44 -3.99
C SER A 226 1.90 12.61 -2.50
N SER A 227 2.60 11.87 -1.64
CA SER A 227 2.48 12.01 -0.18
C SER A 227 2.99 13.37 0.31
N VAL A 228 4.12 13.85 -0.23
CA VAL A 228 4.66 15.17 0.08
C VAL A 228 3.73 16.27 -0.39
N ALA A 229 3.19 16.17 -1.61
CA ALA A 229 2.22 17.13 -2.14
C ALA A 229 0.96 17.22 -1.27
N GLN A 230 0.45 16.09 -0.79
CA GLN A 230 -0.68 16.08 0.14
C GLN A 230 -0.34 16.70 1.50
N GLY A 231 0.87 16.46 2.02
CA GLY A 231 1.33 17.11 3.25
C GLY A 231 1.34 18.63 3.12
N ALA A 232 1.86 19.15 2.01
CA ALA A 232 1.84 20.58 1.71
C ALA A 232 0.41 21.13 1.57
N ALA A 233 -0.47 20.42 0.86
CA ALA A 233 -1.86 20.81 0.69
C ALA A 233 -2.61 20.84 2.02
N ALA A 234 -2.44 19.85 2.89
CA ALA A 234 -3.05 19.83 4.21
C ALA A 234 -2.53 20.96 5.11
N SER A 235 -1.24 21.26 5.04
CA SER A 235 -0.64 22.38 5.78
C SER A 235 -1.25 23.73 5.36
N ALA A 236 -1.45 23.94 4.05
CA ALA A 236 -2.11 25.15 3.53
C ALA A 236 -3.57 25.25 4.01
N ARG A 237 -4.32 24.13 4.01
CA ARG A 237 -5.71 24.08 4.52
C ARG A 237 -5.79 24.35 6.02
N VAL A 238 -4.86 23.85 6.80
CA VAL A 238 -4.79 24.13 8.25
C VAL A 238 -4.48 25.60 8.49
N LEU A 239 -3.48 26.15 7.75
CA LEU A 239 -3.12 27.55 7.87
C LEU A 239 -4.28 28.49 7.53
N ASP A 240 -5.02 28.21 6.45
CA ASP A 240 -6.21 28.95 6.08
C ASP A 240 -7.22 29.03 7.25
N LYS A 241 -7.52 27.89 7.88
CA LYS A 241 -8.42 27.84 9.05
C LYS A 241 -7.89 28.64 10.24
N ILE A 242 -6.60 28.57 10.53
CA ILE A 242 -5.98 29.32 11.64
C ILE A 242 -6.08 30.83 11.36
N LEU A 243 -5.86 31.27 10.13
CA LEU A 243 -5.90 32.67 9.75
C LEU A 243 -7.32 33.24 9.75
N GLN A 244 -8.31 32.46 9.37
CA GLN A 244 -9.74 32.86 9.38
C GLN A 244 -10.26 33.03 10.80
N LYS A 245 -9.67 32.37 11.81
CA LYS A 245 -10.11 32.32 13.21
C LYS A 245 -11.56 31.86 13.43
N GLU A 246 -12.20 31.39 12.38
CA GLU A 246 -13.58 30.92 12.35
C GLU A 246 -13.67 29.58 11.62
N VAL A 247 -14.61 28.73 12.03
CA VAL A 247 -14.94 27.49 11.34
C VAL A 247 -16.37 27.56 10.89
N ALA A 248 -16.60 27.56 9.57
CA ALA A 248 -17.94 27.46 9.01
C ALA A 248 -18.47 26.03 9.23
N LEU A 249 -19.55 25.90 9.96
CA LEU A 249 -20.23 24.63 10.18
C LEU A 249 -21.44 24.53 9.24
N GLU A 250 -21.76 23.29 8.83
CA GLU A 250 -22.97 23.00 8.05
C GLU A 250 -24.20 23.49 8.84
N PRO A 251 -25.07 24.33 8.25
CA PRO A 251 -26.24 24.88 8.95
C PRO A 251 -27.33 23.83 9.20
N ILE A 252 -27.41 22.79 8.33
CA ILE A 252 -28.42 21.73 8.46
C ILE A 252 -27.87 20.66 9.35
N LYS A 253 -28.36 20.57 10.57
CA LYS A 253 -27.94 19.62 11.59
C LYS A 253 -29.13 18.89 12.18
N ALA A 254 -28.91 17.64 12.53
CA ALA A 254 -29.90 16.91 13.33
C ALA A 254 -29.94 17.49 14.76
N SER A 255 -31.09 17.50 15.37
CA SER A 255 -31.29 17.86 16.76
C SER A 255 -32.20 16.88 17.47
N VAL A 256 -31.95 16.66 18.75
CA VAL A 256 -32.82 15.82 19.58
C VAL A 256 -33.82 16.72 20.30
N ASN A 257 -35.11 16.44 20.12
CA ASN A 257 -36.12 17.01 21.00
C ASN A 257 -36.07 16.28 22.33
N GLN A 258 -35.45 16.89 23.33
CA GLN A 258 -35.22 16.26 24.62
C GLN A 258 -36.52 15.93 25.35
N ALA A 259 -37.60 16.73 25.15
CA ALA A 259 -38.90 16.48 25.76
C ALA A 259 -39.60 15.21 25.22
N LEU A 260 -39.23 14.79 24.02
CA LEU A 260 -39.79 13.59 23.38
C LEU A 260 -38.79 12.41 23.38
N CYS A 261 -37.57 12.61 23.87
CA CYS A 261 -36.54 11.58 23.88
C CYS A 261 -36.88 10.50 24.94
N SER A 262 -37.06 9.27 24.51
CA SER A 262 -37.33 8.13 25.43
C SER A 262 -36.06 7.57 26.07
N GLY A 263 -34.87 8.05 25.73
CA GLY A 263 -33.61 7.54 26.27
C GLY A 263 -33.21 6.15 25.79
N CYS A 264 -33.77 5.66 24.69
CA CYS A 264 -33.55 4.28 24.19
C CYS A 264 -32.15 4.02 23.62
N LYS A 265 -31.30 5.03 23.44
CA LYS A 265 -29.91 4.97 22.95
C LYS A 265 -29.74 4.38 21.52
N ILE A 266 -30.80 4.05 20.80
CA ILE A 266 -30.73 3.46 19.45
C ILE A 266 -29.97 4.37 18.48
N CYS A 267 -30.24 5.67 18.52
CA CYS A 267 -29.58 6.66 17.65
C CYS A 267 -28.05 6.74 17.84
N ASN A 268 -27.55 6.46 19.05
CA ASN A 268 -26.11 6.48 19.34
C ASN A 268 -25.33 5.48 18.49
N GLY A 269 -25.91 4.29 18.25
CA GLY A 269 -25.28 3.26 17.44
C GLY A 269 -25.46 3.45 15.93
N MET A 270 -26.34 4.37 15.51
CA MET A 270 -26.63 4.60 14.09
C MET A 270 -25.76 5.68 13.44
N CYS A 271 -25.16 6.57 14.23
CA CYS A 271 -24.37 7.68 13.71
C CYS A 271 -22.93 7.22 13.38
N PRO A 272 -22.52 7.19 12.10
CA PRO A 272 -21.18 6.78 11.70
C PRO A 272 -20.09 7.78 12.11
N PHE A 273 -20.47 9.03 12.45
CA PHE A 273 -19.57 10.10 12.84
C PHE A 273 -19.42 10.26 14.37
N ASN A 274 -20.04 9.38 15.15
CA ASN A 274 -20.08 9.48 16.61
C ASN A 274 -20.54 10.86 17.15
N ALA A 275 -21.38 11.56 16.36
CA ALA A 275 -21.92 12.86 16.75
C ALA A 275 -22.95 12.77 17.88
N ILE A 276 -23.46 11.58 18.16
CA ILE A 276 -24.53 11.37 19.15
C ILE A 276 -23.93 10.77 20.43
N SER A 277 -24.08 11.49 21.53
CA SER A 277 -23.76 11.05 22.89
C SER A 277 -25.03 10.90 23.74
N PHE A 278 -24.93 10.22 24.85
CA PHE A 278 -26.01 10.08 25.82
C PHE A 278 -25.66 10.81 27.12
N ILE A 279 -26.57 11.67 27.58
CA ILE A 279 -26.44 12.38 28.85
C ILE A 279 -27.11 11.50 29.91
N GLU A 280 -26.31 10.93 30.80
CA GLU A 280 -26.81 9.95 31.81
C GLU A 280 -27.71 10.61 32.86
N ASP A 281 -27.43 11.85 33.25
CA ASP A 281 -28.21 12.58 34.25
C ASP A 281 -29.62 12.90 33.75
N ASP A 282 -29.75 13.35 32.51
CA ASP A 282 -31.02 13.73 31.93
C ASP A 282 -31.71 12.55 31.20
N LYS A 283 -31.00 11.44 31.02
CA LYS A 283 -31.44 10.23 30.27
C LYS A 283 -31.88 10.53 28.84
N VAL A 284 -31.23 11.48 28.18
CA VAL A 284 -31.51 11.90 26.80
C VAL A 284 -30.28 11.80 25.92
N SER A 285 -30.50 11.61 24.62
CA SER A 285 -29.42 11.72 23.65
C SER A 285 -29.16 13.19 23.29
N TYR A 286 -27.89 13.50 23.04
CA TYR A 286 -27.42 14.81 22.59
C TYR A 286 -26.64 14.68 21.27
N ILE A 287 -26.84 15.59 20.35
CA ILE A 287 -26.09 15.66 19.10
C ILE A 287 -25.07 16.78 19.18
N ASN A 288 -23.79 16.45 19.05
CA ASN A 288 -22.71 17.43 18.95
C ASN A 288 -22.79 18.13 17.59
N PRO A 289 -23.10 19.44 17.56
CA PRO A 289 -23.28 20.17 16.30
C PRO A 289 -21.99 20.36 15.50
N ALA A 290 -20.83 20.10 16.08
CA ALA A 290 -19.54 20.17 15.38
C ALA A 290 -19.18 18.86 14.67
N LEU A 291 -19.84 17.76 15.03
CA LEU A 291 -19.63 16.43 14.43
C LEU A 291 -20.78 15.97 13.52
N CYS A 292 -21.92 16.68 13.57
CA CYS A 292 -23.09 16.38 12.74
C CYS A 292 -22.93 17.11 11.33
#